data_f4288ee8ed695d8631c69c3962ab6245
#
_entry.id   f4288ee8ed695d8631c69c3962ab6245
#
_cell.length_a   1.000
_cell.length_b   1.000
_cell.length_c   1.000
_cell.angle_alpha   90.00
_cell.angle_beta   90.00
_cell.angle_gamma   90.00
#
_symmetry.space_group_name_H-M   'P 1'
#
loop_
_entity.id
_entity.type
_entity.pdbx_description
1 polymer ?
#
loop_
_entity_poly.entity_id
_entity_poly.type
_entity_poly.pdbx_seq_one_letter_code
_entity_poly.pdbx_strand_id
1 'polypeptide(L)'
;VKERLLRSIAARNGEVVLRRDLARFGSPAQISRALKQLVSEGKLVRIGLGVYAKAAPGPISGIPMARQPLGALAAETFDRLGIRWQLGAAQRRYNERLTTQVPWRTTFDTGKRRISRRLQIGKRIVEYENDLTRPAWRRRRSRSARPV
;
A
#
# COMPACT_ATOMS: atom_id res chain seq x y z
N VAL A 1 -1.60 12.84 22.88
CA VAL A 1 -1.10 12.68 21.51
C VAL A 1 -1.96 11.70 20.72
N LYS A 2 -2.22 10.52 21.26
CA LYS A 2 -3.01 9.47 20.57
C LYS A 2 -4.40 9.95 20.13
N GLU A 3 -5.14 10.60 21.00
CA GLU A 3 -6.49 11.10 20.70
C GLU A 3 -6.49 12.16 19.61
N ARG A 4 -5.51 13.05 19.64
CA ARG A 4 -5.35 14.09 18.59
C ARG A 4 -5.02 13.46 17.25
N LEU A 5 -4.17 12.45 17.24
CA LEU A 5 -3.88 11.67 16.04
C LEU A 5 -5.14 11.00 15.51
N LEU A 6 -5.90 10.34 16.36
CA LEU A 6 -7.10 9.64 15.97
C LEU A 6 -8.14 10.58 15.36
N ARG A 7 -8.34 11.75 15.94
CA ARG A 7 -9.23 12.79 15.38
C ARG A 7 -8.76 13.26 14.01
N SER A 8 -7.46 13.52 13.87
CA SER A 8 -6.88 13.94 12.60
C SER A 8 -7.04 12.87 11.52
N ILE A 9 -6.81 11.62 11.87
CA ILE A 9 -6.97 10.48 10.95
C ILE A 9 -8.44 10.34 10.54
N ALA A 10 -9.37 10.40 11.47
CA ALA A 10 -10.79 10.28 11.19
C ALA A 10 -11.30 11.42 10.29
N ALA A 11 -10.76 12.63 10.43
CA ALA A 11 -11.14 13.78 9.63
C ALA A 11 -10.62 13.74 8.19
N ARG A 12 -9.66 12.89 7.88
CA ARG A 12 -9.11 12.76 6.53
C ARG A 12 -10.02 11.90 5.66
N ASN A 13 -10.23 12.32 4.42
CA ASN A 13 -11.06 11.58 3.47
C ASN A 13 -10.39 10.31 2.94
N GLY A 14 -9.05 10.30 2.86
CA GLY A 14 -8.29 9.14 2.36
C GLY A 14 -8.21 8.02 3.38
N GLU A 15 -7.79 6.85 2.90
CA GLU A 15 -7.58 5.66 3.71
C GLU A 15 -6.13 5.54 4.21
N VAL A 16 -5.16 6.10 3.49
CA VAL A 16 -3.74 6.00 3.81
C VAL A 16 -3.32 7.11 4.76
N VAL A 17 -2.57 6.73 5.78
CA VAL A 17 -2.00 7.63 6.78
C VAL A 17 -0.48 7.54 6.70
N LEU A 18 0.17 8.65 6.38
CA LEU A 18 1.62 8.74 6.35
C LEU A 18 2.13 9.30 7.69
N ARG A 19 3.12 8.64 8.28
CA ARG A 19 3.74 9.10 9.52
C ARG A 19 4.25 10.54 9.42
N ARG A 20 4.81 10.92 8.28
CA ARG A 20 5.35 12.26 8.07
C ARG A 20 4.31 13.38 8.24
N ASP A 21 3.05 13.08 7.91
CA ASP A 21 1.96 14.03 8.04
C ASP A 21 1.51 14.24 9.49
N LEU A 22 1.97 13.39 10.39
CA LEU A 22 1.63 13.42 11.80
C LEU A 22 2.72 14.07 12.67
N ALA A 23 3.83 14.47 12.08
CA ALA A 23 4.99 14.99 12.79
C ALA A 23 4.67 16.18 13.71
N ARG A 24 3.66 16.98 13.36
CA ARG A 24 3.23 18.15 14.14
C ARG A 24 2.54 17.82 15.47
N PHE A 25 2.13 16.58 15.68
CA PHE A 25 1.32 16.20 16.85
C PHE A 25 2.13 15.79 18.08
N GLY A 26 3.42 15.67 17.95
CA GLY A 26 4.27 15.31 19.08
C GLY A 26 5.70 14.96 18.64
N SER A 27 6.50 14.52 19.61
CA SER A 27 7.86 14.03 19.32
C SER A 27 7.81 12.72 18.51
N PRO A 28 8.91 12.37 17.81
CA PRO A 28 8.98 11.09 17.11
C PRO A 28 8.65 9.88 18.00
N ALA A 29 9.11 9.89 19.25
CA ALA A 29 8.83 8.81 20.20
C ALA A 29 7.35 8.75 20.58
N GLN A 30 6.71 9.89 20.81
CA GLN A 30 5.29 9.97 21.13
C GLN A 30 4.43 9.47 19.97
N ILE A 31 4.76 9.86 18.75
CA ILE A 31 4.06 9.43 17.54
C ILE A 31 4.22 7.93 17.32
N SER A 32 5.44 7.39 17.49
CA SER A 32 5.69 5.95 17.38
C SER A 32 4.85 5.15 18.36
N ARG A 33 4.78 5.57 19.60
CA ARG A 33 3.96 4.90 20.63
C ARG A 33 2.48 4.98 20.32
N ALA A 34 2.00 6.15 19.90
CA ALA A 34 0.60 6.36 19.56
C ALA A 34 0.19 5.50 18.35
N LEU A 35 1.00 5.45 17.30
CA LEU A 35 0.73 4.61 16.13
C LEU A 35 0.73 3.14 16.48
N LYS A 36 1.69 2.68 17.26
CA LYS A 36 1.75 1.29 17.73
C LYS A 36 0.49 0.92 18.53
N GLN A 37 0.02 1.82 19.37
CA GLN A 37 -1.19 1.61 20.15
C GLN A 37 -2.44 1.56 19.27
N LEU A 38 -2.55 2.45 18.28
CA LEU A 38 -3.67 2.45 17.33
C LEU A 38 -3.71 1.19 16.49
N VAL A 39 -2.55 0.65 16.12
CA VAL A 39 -2.47 -0.65 15.43
C VAL A 39 -2.94 -1.78 16.36
N SER A 40 -2.47 -1.80 17.61
CA SER A 40 -2.89 -2.83 18.57
C SER A 40 -4.38 -2.78 18.88
N GLU A 41 -4.99 -1.61 18.85
CA GLU A 41 -6.43 -1.42 19.05
C GLU A 41 -7.27 -1.70 17.79
N GLY A 42 -6.65 -2.03 16.68
CA GLY A 42 -7.35 -2.32 15.44
C GLY A 42 -7.88 -1.10 14.70
N LYS A 43 -7.40 0.09 15.01
CA LYS A 43 -7.77 1.34 14.31
C LYS A 43 -6.98 1.57 13.04
N LEU A 44 -5.77 1.05 12.99
CA LEU A 44 -4.86 1.15 11.85
C LEU A 44 -4.24 -0.22 11.55
N VAL A 45 -3.84 -0.39 10.28
CA VAL A 45 -3.01 -1.50 9.83
C VAL A 45 -1.75 -0.90 9.21
N ARG A 46 -0.59 -1.40 9.59
CA ARG A 46 0.68 -0.98 8.99
C ARG A 46 0.88 -1.72 7.66
N ILE A 47 1.06 -0.97 6.59
CA ILE A 47 1.28 -1.54 5.25
C ILE A 47 2.70 -1.35 4.73
N GLY A 48 3.49 -0.52 5.37
CA GLY A 48 4.88 -0.29 5.01
C GLY A 48 5.57 0.61 6.01
N LEU A 49 6.84 0.90 5.79
CA LEU A 49 7.61 1.79 6.66
C LEU A 49 7.02 3.21 6.63
N GLY A 50 6.48 3.63 7.76
CA GLY A 50 5.85 4.95 7.87
C GLY A 50 4.54 5.09 7.12
N VAL A 51 3.93 3.98 6.68
CA VAL A 51 2.68 3.96 5.93
C VAL A 51 1.66 3.08 6.64
N TYR A 52 0.50 3.64 6.93
CA TYR A 52 -0.60 2.98 7.61
C TYR A 52 -1.88 3.14 6.80
N ALA A 53 -2.84 2.27 7.03
CA ALA A 53 -4.16 2.37 6.46
C ALA A 53 -5.22 2.30 7.55
N LYS A 54 -6.34 2.99 7.35
CA LYS A 54 -7.49 2.89 8.24
C LYS A 54 -7.98 1.44 8.25
N ALA A 55 -8.33 0.95 9.43
CA ALA A 55 -8.77 -0.42 9.62
C ALA A 55 -10.15 -0.48 10.26
N ALA A 56 -10.84 -1.57 10.01
CA ALA A 56 -12.11 -1.92 10.64
C ALA A 56 -12.13 -3.42 10.94
N PRO A 57 -12.98 -3.89 11.86
CA PRO A 57 -13.14 -5.33 12.10
C PRO A 57 -13.56 -6.05 10.82
N GLY A 58 -12.91 -7.17 10.53
CA GLY A 58 -13.29 -8.02 9.40
C GLY A 58 -14.68 -8.60 9.58
N PRO A 59 -15.44 -8.83 8.48
CA PRO A 59 -16.83 -9.24 8.55
C PRO A 59 -17.05 -10.65 9.11
N ILE A 60 -16.06 -11.53 9.00
CA ILE A 60 -16.19 -12.93 9.44
C ILE A 60 -15.47 -13.17 10.77
N SER A 61 -14.22 -12.73 10.89
CA SER A 61 -13.36 -13.06 12.05
C SER A 61 -13.32 -11.96 13.11
N GLY A 62 -13.80 -10.74 12.81
CA GLY A 62 -13.61 -9.57 13.67
C GLY A 62 -12.16 -9.08 13.76
N ILE A 63 -11.22 -9.74 13.07
CA ILE A 63 -9.81 -9.33 13.02
C ILE A 63 -9.70 -8.00 12.26
N PRO A 64 -8.94 -7.03 12.79
CA PRO A 64 -8.78 -5.74 12.10
C PRO A 64 -8.20 -5.92 10.70
N MET A 65 -8.86 -5.32 9.72
CA MET A 65 -8.48 -5.37 8.32
C MET A 65 -8.49 -3.97 7.71
N ALA A 66 -7.63 -3.73 6.73
CA ALA A 66 -7.73 -2.54 5.92
C ALA A 66 -9.08 -2.49 5.21
N ARG A 67 -9.65 -1.29 5.08
CA ARG A 67 -10.99 -1.08 4.49
C ARG A 67 -10.97 -1.15 2.96
N GLN A 68 -9.79 -1.06 2.37
CA GLN A 68 -9.59 -1.09 0.92
C GLN A 68 -8.53 -2.14 0.56
N PRO A 69 -8.57 -2.70 -0.66
CA PRO A 69 -7.55 -3.65 -1.09
C PRO A 69 -6.17 -3.01 -1.24
N LEU A 70 -5.12 -3.83 -1.17
CA LEU A 70 -3.73 -3.38 -1.21
C LEU A 70 -3.42 -2.51 -2.46
N GLY A 71 -3.96 -2.87 -3.61
CA GLY A 71 -3.76 -2.09 -4.84
C GLY A 71 -4.25 -0.65 -4.73
N ALA A 72 -5.45 -0.45 -4.17
CA ALA A 72 -6.01 0.89 -3.96
C ALA A 72 -5.20 1.68 -2.93
N LEU A 73 -4.76 1.04 -1.86
CA LEU A 73 -3.94 1.67 -0.83
C LEU A 73 -2.55 2.06 -1.36
N ALA A 74 -1.95 1.21 -2.19
CA ALA A 74 -0.67 1.51 -2.83
C ALA A 74 -0.79 2.70 -3.78
N ALA A 75 -1.83 2.74 -4.59
CA ALA A 75 -2.10 3.86 -5.51
C ALA A 75 -2.24 5.18 -4.73
N GLU A 76 -3.02 5.20 -3.66
CA GLU A 76 -3.17 6.38 -2.81
C GLU A 76 -1.84 6.79 -2.18
N THR A 77 -1.05 5.83 -1.71
CA THR A 77 0.29 6.08 -1.16
C THR A 77 1.20 6.76 -2.18
N PHE A 78 1.23 6.25 -3.41
CA PHE A 78 2.05 6.81 -4.48
C PHE A 78 1.60 8.23 -4.83
N ASP A 79 0.31 8.48 -4.96
CA ASP A 79 -0.24 9.81 -5.23
C ASP A 79 0.19 10.80 -4.15
N ARG A 80 0.09 10.44 -2.89
CA ARG A 80 0.45 11.30 -1.77
C ARG A 80 1.95 11.52 -1.63
N LEU A 81 2.77 10.59 -2.11
CA LEU A 81 4.23 10.71 -2.15
C LEU A 81 4.73 11.39 -3.43
N GLY A 82 3.84 11.74 -4.35
CA GLY A 82 4.21 12.35 -5.62
C GLY A 82 4.89 11.37 -6.58
N ILE A 83 4.64 10.08 -6.45
CA ILE A 83 5.19 9.04 -7.32
C ILE A 83 4.23 8.82 -8.48
N ARG A 84 4.70 8.99 -9.71
CA ARG A 84 3.94 8.62 -10.90
C ARG A 84 3.85 7.09 -11.00
N TRP A 85 2.66 6.61 -11.29
CA TRP A 85 2.41 5.18 -11.41
C TRP A 85 1.34 4.90 -12.45
N GLN A 86 1.35 3.69 -12.95
CA GLN A 86 0.23 3.11 -13.69
C GLN A 86 0.13 1.64 -13.29
N LEU A 87 -0.99 1.03 -13.60
CA LEU A 87 -1.18 -0.40 -13.35
C LEU A 87 -0.18 -1.21 -14.15
N GLY A 88 0.25 -2.34 -13.61
CA GLY A 88 1.10 -3.28 -14.31
C GLY A 88 0.44 -3.79 -15.60
N ALA A 89 1.26 -4.27 -16.55
CA ALA A 89 0.79 -4.68 -17.87
C ALA A 89 -0.33 -5.72 -17.81
N ALA A 90 -0.24 -6.70 -16.91
CA ALA A 90 -1.27 -7.73 -16.77
C ALA A 90 -2.63 -7.15 -16.33
N GLN A 91 -2.62 -6.22 -15.38
CA GLN A 91 -3.84 -5.56 -14.90
C GLN A 91 -4.44 -4.65 -15.97
N ARG A 92 -3.61 -3.91 -16.68
CA ARG A 92 -4.08 -3.07 -17.81
C ARG A 92 -4.75 -3.91 -18.88
N ARG A 93 -4.15 -5.05 -19.27
CA ARG A 93 -4.74 -5.98 -20.25
C ARG A 93 -6.08 -6.52 -19.81
N TYR A 94 -6.20 -6.90 -18.53
CA TYR A 94 -7.47 -7.37 -17.98
C TYR A 94 -8.54 -6.27 -18.02
N ASN A 95 -8.18 -5.04 -17.60
CA ASN A 95 -9.11 -3.91 -17.60
C ASN A 95 -9.53 -3.49 -19.01
N GLU A 96 -8.64 -3.63 -20.00
CA GLU A 96 -8.91 -3.36 -21.41
C GLU A 96 -9.59 -4.54 -22.14
N ARG A 97 -9.93 -5.59 -21.40
CA ARG A 97 -10.54 -6.80 -21.90
C ARG A 97 -9.73 -7.54 -22.97
N LEU A 98 -8.40 -7.36 -22.96
CA LEU A 98 -7.47 -8.05 -23.84
C LEU A 98 -7.14 -9.46 -23.39
N THR A 99 -7.52 -9.82 -22.17
CA THR A 99 -7.36 -11.16 -21.61
C THR A 99 -8.47 -11.42 -20.59
N THR A 100 -8.85 -12.70 -20.43
CA THR A 100 -9.78 -13.15 -19.39
C THR A 100 -9.05 -13.61 -18.14
N GLN A 101 -7.73 -13.67 -18.18
CA GLN A 101 -6.92 -14.11 -17.04
C GLN A 101 -6.84 -12.99 -15.99
N VAL A 102 -7.44 -13.23 -14.82
CA VAL A 102 -7.42 -12.29 -13.70
C VAL A 102 -6.02 -12.24 -13.09
N PRO A 103 -5.39 -11.04 -13.00
CA PRO A 103 -4.10 -10.91 -12.34
C PRO A 103 -4.22 -11.20 -10.85
N TRP A 104 -3.35 -12.06 -10.33
CA TRP A 104 -3.31 -12.39 -8.91
C TRP A 104 -2.24 -11.58 -8.13
N ARG A 105 -1.37 -10.90 -8.85
CA ARG A 105 -0.33 -10.04 -8.28
C ARG A 105 -0.72 -8.58 -8.36
N THR A 106 -0.39 -7.83 -7.30
CA THR A 106 -0.54 -6.38 -7.28
C THR A 106 0.74 -5.76 -7.79
N THR A 107 0.77 -5.42 -9.09
CA THR A 107 1.95 -4.92 -9.79
C THR A 107 1.71 -3.51 -10.29
N PHE A 108 2.69 -2.63 -10.07
CA PHE A 108 2.70 -1.25 -10.54
C PHE A 108 3.90 -0.98 -11.44
N ASP A 109 3.68 -0.15 -12.45
CA ASP A 109 4.73 0.41 -13.29
C ASP A 109 4.98 1.84 -12.84
N THR A 110 6.18 2.09 -12.33
CA THR A 110 6.61 3.42 -11.88
C THR A 110 7.55 4.10 -12.89
N GLY A 111 7.60 3.60 -14.12
CA GLY A 111 8.43 4.12 -15.19
C GLY A 111 9.91 3.91 -14.93
N LYS A 112 10.70 4.95 -15.15
CA LYS A 112 12.16 4.92 -14.93
C LYS A 112 12.55 5.16 -13.46
N ARG A 113 11.60 5.56 -12.62
CA ARG A 113 11.86 5.83 -11.21
C ARG A 113 12.05 4.53 -10.45
N ARG A 114 13.18 4.42 -9.77
CA ARG A 114 13.48 3.28 -8.91
C ARG A 114 12.73 3.42 -7.59
N ILE A 115 11.81 2.50 -7.32
CA ILE A 115 11.05 2.44 -6.08
C ILE A 115 11.49 1.19 -5.31
N SER A 116 11.95 1.39 -4.09
CA SER A 116 12.34 0.30 -3.18
C SER A 116 11.36 0.12 -2.01
N ARG A 117 10.34 0.97 -1.93
CA ARG A 117 9.38 0.95 -0.81
C ARG A 117 8.56 -0.33 -0.82
N ARG A 118 8.59 -1.05 0.29
CA ARG A 118 7.81 -2.27 0.46
C ARG A 118 6.45 -1.93 1.05
N LEU A 119 5.38 -2.29 0.33
CA LEU A 119 4.00 -2.20 0.79
C LEU A 119 3.42 -3.61 0.78
N GLN A 120 2.80 -4.01 1.90
CA GLN A 120 2.23 -5.35 2.01
C GLN A 120 1.07 -5.40 3.00
N ILE A 121 0.16 -6.33 2.77
CA ILE A 121 -0.89 -6.73 3.70
C ILE A 121 -0.85 -8.25 3.81
N GLY A 122 -0.51 -8.77 5.00
CA GLY A 122 -0.32 -10.21 5.18
C GLY A 122 0.74 -10.75 4.24
N LYS A 123 0.37 -11.72 3.41
CA LYS A 123 1.25 -12.32 2.40
C LYS A 123 1.26 -11.58 1.06
N ARG A 124 0.35 -10.64 0.86
CA ARG A 124 0.28 -9.86 -0.38
C ARG A 124 1.28 -8.72 -0.33
N ILE A 125 2.11 -8.63 -1.35
CA ILE A 125 3.15 -7.61 -1.49
C ILE A 125 2.95 -6.90 -2.82
N VAL A 126 3.07 -5.56 -2.79
CA VAL A 126 3.11 -4.77 -4.03
C VAL A 126 4.41 -5.06 -4.77
N GLU A 127 4.30 -5.37 -6.04
CA GLU A 127 5.42 -5.62 -6.93
C GLU A 127 5.57 -4.47 -7.93
N TYR A 128 6.81 -4.19 -8.32
CA TYR A 128 7.13 -3.15 -9.31
C TYR A 128 7.69 -3.81 -10.55
N GLU A 129 7.16 -3.45 -11.73
CA GLU A 129 7.63 -4.01 -13.01
C GLU A 129 9.10 -3.70 -13.27
N ASN A 130 9.57 -2.52 -12.84
CA ASN A 130 10.95 -2.06 -13.03
C ASN A 130 11.81 -2.19 -11.77
N ASP A 131 11.52 -3.18 -10.93
CA ASP A 131 12.29 -3.43 -9.71
C ASP A 131 13.66 -4.00 -10.04
N LEU A 132 14.67 -3.13 -10.01
CA LEU A 132 16.06 -3.48 -10.28
C LEU A 132 16.73 -4.24 -9.11
N THR A 133 16.09 -4.30 -7.95
CA THR A 133 16.61 -5.08 -6.80
C THR A 133 16.40 -6.56 -6.99
N ARG A 134 15.50 -6.97 -7.89
CA ARG A 134 15.23 -8.36 -8.20
C ARG A 134 16.28 -8.94 -9.13
N PRO A 135 16.63 -10.21 -8.95
CA PRO A 135 17.49 -10.91 -9.91
C PRO A 135 16.90 -10.85 -11.33
N ALA A 136 17.79 -10.76 -12.31
CA ALA A 136 17.41 -10.63 -13.72
C ALA A 136 16.41 -11.71 -14.19
N TRP A 137 16.56 -12.95 -13.69
CA TRP A 137 15.67 -14.06 -14.05
C TRP A 137 14.24 -13.87 -13.53
N ARG A 138 14.06 -13.25 -12.35
CA ARG A 138 12.73 -12.90 -11.84
C ARG A 138 12.09 -11.78 -12.64
N ARG A 139 12.89 -10.81 -13.10
CA ARG A 139 12.40 -9.73 -13.96
C ARG A 139 11.92 -10.25 -15.30
N ARG A 140 12.62 -11.24 -15.87
CA ARG A 140 12.23 -11.87 -17.13
C ARG A 140 10.92 -12.63 -17.02
N ARG A 141 10.66 -13.32 -15.91
CA ARG A 141 9.39 -14.03 -15.71
C ARG A 141 8.19 -13.10 -15.68
N SER A 142 8.31 -11.90 -15.08
CA SER A 142 7.24 -10.92 -15.10
C SER A 142 6.97 -10.36 -16.50
N ARG A 143 7.98 -10.32 -17.37
CA ARG A 143 7.84 -9.93 -18.76
C ARG A 143 7.33 -11.06 -19.66
N SER A 144 7.73 -12.30 -19.41
CA SER A 144 7.30 -13.46 -20.20
C SER A 144 5.89 -13.95 -19.83
N ALA A 145 5.35 -13.55 -18.70
CA ALA A 145 3.95 -13.74 -18.35
C ALA A 145 3.00 -12.83 -19.15
N ARG A 146 3.49 -12.08 -20.14
CA ARG A 146 2.64 -11.38 -21.10
C ARG A 146 2.01 -12.43 -22.01
N PRO A 147 0.68 -12.57 -22.04
CA PRO A 147 0.05 -13.38 -23.07
C PRO A 147 0.41 -12.78 -24.43
N VAL A 148 0.87 -13.62 -25.31
CA VAL A 148 1.16 -13.24 -26.69
C VAL A 148 -0.14 -12.88 -27.39
#